data_43856cdcc24f9d98edf53453cb9c9543
#
_entry.id   43856cdcc24f9d98edf53453cb9c9543
#
_cell.length_a   1.000
_cell.length_b   1.000
_cell.length_c   1.000
_cell.angle_alpha   90.00
_cell.angle_beta   90.00
_cell.angle_gamma   90.00
#
_symmetry.space_group_name_H-M   'P 1'
#
loop_
_entity.id
_entity.type
_entity.pdbx_description
1 polymer ?
#
loop_
_entity_poly.entity_id
_entity_poly.type
_entity_poly.pdbx_seq_one_letter_code
_entity_poly.pdbx_strand_id
1 'polypeptide(L)'
;MISRLSIDLQCLSYDLRGFGESQSQTETDVDRGEPTGGLTSHLLDTSSSQFDSLYTPTAYAQDLVALLQELNITSAWLIGHSLGGTIALWAAALMPDRVQGVICINAGGGIYLKEAFEQFRSAGQRFLQVRPRWLSQLPLIDLLFTRASVARPLDRYWARQRVIDFVVADPEAAVGTLLDSTTEEEVNRLPQLVSQLKQPVYFLAGADDKVMEPKYVRHLASFHRLFQYCADNVIEIPDCGHLAMLEQPDAVAGHIRAIVNGQ
;
A
#
# COMPACT_ATOMS: atom_id res chain seq x y z
N MET A 1 -8.52 9.78 6.82
CA MET A 1 -9.48 8.84 6.17
C MET A 1 -10.32 8.10 7.19
N ILE A 2 -9.72 7.35 8.14
CA ILE A 2 -10.45 6.57 9.16
C ILE A 2 -11.52 7.41 9.87
N SER A 3 -11.19 8.61 10.39
CA SER A 3 -12.15 9.50 11.07
C SER A 3 -13.39 9.87 10.24
N ARG A 4 -13.29 9.79 8.91
CA ARG A 4 -14.43 10.03 8.02
C ARG A 4 -15.28 8.78 7.85
N LEU A 5 -14.65 7.65 7.63
CA LEU A 5 -15.35 6.39 7.37
C LEU A 5 -15.95 5.77 8.63
N SER A 6 -15.31 5.94 9.79
CA SER A 6 -15.76 5.36 11.07
C SER A 6 -17.07 5.93 11.62
N ILE A 7 -17.65 6.93 10.96
CA ILE A 7 -19.00 7.42 11.27
C ILE A 7 -20.04 6.31 10.99
N ASP A 8 -19.86 5.57 9.90
CA ASP A 8 -20.84 4.62 9.38
C ASP A 8 -20.28 3.19 9.28
N LEU A 9 -18.96 3.04 9.26
CA LEU A 9 -18.28 1.77 9.01
C LEU A 9 -17.33 1.44 10.16
N GLN A 10 -17.25 0.17 10.52
CA GLN A 10 -16.18 -0.29 11.40
C GLN A 10 -14.88 -0.34 10.60
N CYS A 11 -13.87 0.39 11.04
CA CYS A 11 -12.61 0.55 10.33
C CYS A 11 -11.43 0.00 11.14
N LEU A 12 -10.54 -0.72 10.46
CA LEU A 12 -9.25 -1.16 10.98
C LEU A 12 -8.15 -0.57 10.08
N SER A 13 -7.09 -0.04 10.69
CA SER A 13 -5.84 0.28 10.00
C SER A 13 -4.68 -0.28 10.81
N TYR A 14 -3.60 -0.62 10.14
CA TYR A 14 -2.38 -1.14 10.75
C TYR A 14 -1.16 -0.63 10.00
N ASP A 15 -0.02 -0.64 10.66
CA ASP A 15 1.25 -0.33 10.05
C ASP A 15 1.87 -1.58 9.43
N LEU A 16 2.37 -1.46 8.21
CA LEU A 16 3.10 -2.54 7.56
C LEU A 16 4.39 -2.84 8.31
N ARG A 17 4.84 -4.09 8.27
CA ARG A 17 6.12 -4.52 8.85
C ARG A 17 7.26 -3.63 8.39
N GLY A 18 8.03 -3.09 9.36
CA GLY A 18 9.12 -2.15 9.13
C GLY A 18 8.70 -0.69 9.01
N PHE A 19 7.41 -0.37 9.21
CA PHE A 19 6.88 1.00 9.17
C PHE A 19 6.09 1.30 10.44
N GLY A 20 5.98 2.59 10.77
CA GLY A 20 5.22 3.07 11.92
C GLY A 20 5.61 2.35 13.22
N GLU A 21 4.62 1.87 13.95
CA GLU A 21 4.80 1.09 15.19
C GLU A 21 5.14 -0.39 14.95
N SER A 22 5.08 -0.85 13.69
CA SER A 22 5.43 -2.23 13.28
C SER A 22 6.90 -2.38 12.86
N GLN A 23 7.79 -1.54 13.40
CA GLN A 23 9.25 -1.67 13.24
C GLN A 23 9.81 -2.64 14.28
N SER A 24 10.84 -3.42 13.89
CA SER A 24 11.62 -4.19 14.86
C SER A 24 12.28 -3.23 15.82
N GLN A 25 12.06 -3.41 17.12
CA GLN A 25 12.84 -2.67 18.12
C GLN A 25 14.29 -3.15 17.98
N THR A 26 15.16 -2.28 17.47
CA THR A 26 16.59 -2.53 17.53
C THR A 26 16.99 -2.61 19.00
N GLU A 27 17.71 -3.68 19.36
CA GLU A 27 18.25 -3.95 20.70
C GLU A 27 19.20 -2.85 21.16
N THR A 28 18.70 -1.67 21.50
CA THR A 28 19.47 -0.61 22.16
C THR A 28 19.03 -0.37 23.61
N ASP A 29 18.06 -1.16 24.12
CA ASP A 29 17.66 -1.14 25.54
C ASP A 29 17.82 -2.53 26.21
N VAL A 30 18.94 -3.20 25.98
CA VAL A 30 19.34 -4.34 26.82
C VAL A 30 20.23 -3.85 27.95
N ASP A 31 19.60 -3.24 28.95
CA ASP A 31 20.09 -3.39 30.34
C ASP A 31 18.91 -3.21 31.30
N ARG A 32 18.30 -4.33 31.71
CA ARG A 32 17.72 -4.66 33.01
C ARG A 32 16.65 -5.75 32.92
N GLY A 33 17.01 -6.93 33.39
CA GLY A 33 16.09 -7.82 34.10
C GLY A 33 15.59 -9.06 33.33
N GLU A 34 16.24 -10.14 33.65
CA GLU A 34 15.86 -11.56 33.69
C GLU A 34 14.88 -12.21 32.69
N PRO A 35 15.18 -13.43 32.25
CA PRO A 35 14.47 -14.11 31.17
C PRO A 35 13.26 -14.88 31.73
N THR A 36 12.07 -14.59 31.26
CA THR A 36 10.94 -15.50 31.43
C THR A 36 10.43 -16.01 30.08
N GLY A 37 10.67 -17.29 29.87
CA GLY A 37 9.78 -18.17 29.13
C GLY A 37 9.84 -18.09 27.60
N GLY A 38 10.77 -18.86 27.01
CA GLY A 38 10.75 -19.18 25.60
C GLY A 38 9.45 -19.84 25.16
N LEU A 39 8.93 -19.40 24.03
CA LEU A 39 8.07 -20.21 23.18
C LEU A 39 8.82 -20.50 21.88
N THR A 40 9.07 -21.77 21.78
CA THR A 40 9.82 -22.54 20.80
C THR A 40 9.57 -22.15 19.35
N SER A 41 10.69 -21.79 18.70
CA SER A 41 10.90 -21.91 17.26
C SER A 41 10.81 -23.38 16.82
N HIS A 42 9.66 -23.83 16.40
CA HIS A 42 9.54 -25.07 15.63
C HIS A 42 8.43 -24.89 14.61
N LEU A 43 8.84 -24.92 13.38
CA LEU A 43 8.18 -25.29 12.13
C LEU A 43 8.62 -24.35 10.98
N LEU A 44 9.90 -24.40 10.61
CA LEU A 44 10.29 -24.08 9.25
C LEU A 44 11.05 -25.27 8.72
N ASP A 45 10.35 -26.07 7.96
CA ASP A 45 10.95 -27.13 7.16
C ASP A 45 11.81 -26.50 6.04
N THR A 46 13.10 -26.62 6.17
CA THR A 46 14.10 -26.09 5.25
C THR A 46 14.28 -27.04 4.08
N SER A 47 13.49 -26.82 3.01
CA SER A 47 13.84 -27.38 1.70
C SER A 47 13.19 -26.60 0.55
N SER A 48 13.73 -25.42 0.25
CA SER A 48 13.88 -24.89 -1.11
C SER A 48 14.60 -23.55 -1.05
N SER A 49 15.72 -23.47 -1.69
CA SER A 49 16.63 -22.33 -1.74
C SER A 49 16.11 -21.23 -2.65
N GLN A 50 15.32 -20.34 -2.08
CA GLN A 50 15.18 -18.93 -2.44
C GLN A 50 14.67 -18.29 -1.16
N PHE A 51 15.47 -17.40 -0.55
CA PHE A 51 15.00 -16.56 0.54
C PHE A 51 13.90 -15.68 -0.06
N ASP A 52 12.66 -16.08 0.11
CA ASP A 52 11.52 -15.23 -0.25
C ASP A 52 11.65 -13.95 0.56
N SER A 53 11.85 -12.83 -0.12
CA SER A 53 12.02 -11.55 0.55
C SER A 53 10.83 -11.25 1.44
N LEU A 54 11.11 -10.73 2.64
CA LEU A 54 10.09 -10.38 3.64
C LEU A 54 9.24 -9.18 3.24
N TYR A 55 9.64 -8.45 2.18
CA TYR A 55 9.04 -7.16 1.81
C TYR A 55 8.29 -7.20 0.48
N THR A 56 7.98 -8.40 -0.03
CA THR A 56 7.13 -8.56 -1.22
C THR A 56 5.68 -8.19 -0.90
N PRO A 57 4.88 -7.77 -1.90
CA PRO A 57 3.45 -7.55 -1.71
C PRO A 57 2.72 -8.79 -1.17
N THR A 58 3.15 -9.99 -1.60
CA THR A 58 2.59 -11.25 -1.10
C THR A 58 2.92 -11.49 0.37
N ALA A 59 4.15 -11.19 0.82
CA ALA A 59 4.53 -11.32 2.23
C ALA A 59 3.70 -10.37 3.12
N TYR A 60 3.51 -9.12 2.71
CA TYR A 60 2.62 -8.20 3.40
C TYR A 60 1.14 -8.64 3.38
N ALA A 61 0.69 -9.26 2.29
CA ALA A 61 -0.65 -9.83 2.23
C ALA A 61 -0.81 -10.99 3.22
N GLN A 62 0.22 -11.81 3.42
CA GLN A 62 0.22 -12.87 4.44
C GLN A 62 0.16 -12.28 5.86
N ASP A 63 0.85 -11.17 6.14
CA ASP A 63 0.71 -10.46 7.41
C ASP A 63 -0.73 -9.98 7.64
N LEU A 64 -1.38 -9.42 6.62
CA LEU A 64 -2.79 -9.02 6.69
C LEU A 64 -3.71 -10.21 6.93
N VAL A 65 -3.45 -11.33 6.26
CA VAL A 65 -4.19 -12.59 6.47
C VAL A 65 -4.09 -13.02 7.94
N ALA A 66 -2.87 -13.05 8.50
CA ALA A 66 -2.63 -13.42 9.89
C ALA A 66 -3.33 -12.44 10.86
N LEU A 67 -3.24 -11.14 10.60
CA LEU A 67 -3.91 -10.11 11.39
C LEU A 67 -5.43 -10.29 11.44
N LEU A 68 -6.07 -10.51 10.29
CA LEU A 68 -7.51 -10.72 10.22
C LEU A 68 -7.96 -12.02 10.90
N GLN A 69 -7.11 -13.04 10.88
CA GLN A 69 -7.34 -14.30 11.60
C GLN A 69 -7.25 -14.10 13.11
N GLU A 70 -6.19 -13.45 13.59
CA GLU A 70 -5.96 -13.18 15.01
C GLU A 70 -7.08 -12.33 15.62
N LEU A 71 -7.53 -11.32 14.87
CA LEU A 71 -8.65 -10.46 15.28
C LEU A 71 -10.03 -11.09 15.08
N ASN A 72 -10.10 -12.34 14.60
CA ASN A 72 -11.34 -13.04 14.29
C ASN A 72 -12.27 -12.28 13.32
N ILE A 73 -11.69 -11.50 12.40
CA ILE A 73 -12.45 -10.80 11.36
C ILE A 73 -12.79 -11.78 10.26
N THR A 74 -14.07 -12.09 10.15
CA THR A 74 -14.59 -13.10 9.21
C THR A 74 -14.94 -12.54 7.85
N SER A 75 -15.14 -11.22 7.74
CA SER A 75 -15.54 -10.57 6.49
C SER A 75 -15.12 -9.10 6.48
N ALA A 76 -14.46 -8.65 5.42
CA ALA A 76 -14.00 -7.26 5.28
C ALA A 76 -13.91 -6.81 3.83
N TRP A 77 -14.11 -5.51 3.59
CA TRP A 77 -13.61 -4.80 2.44
C TRP A 77 -12.16 -4.41 2.67
N LEU A 78 -11.29 -4.65 1.70
CA LEU A 78 -9.90 -4.22 1.75
C LEU A 78 -9.71 -2.94 0.94
N ILE A 79 -9.14 -1.92 1.57
CA ILE A 79 -8.93 -0.61 0.96
C ILE A 79 -7.44 -0.28 1.06
N GLY A 80 -6.79 -0.13 -0.08
CA GLY A 80 -5.36 0.10 -0.11
C GLY A 80 -4.95 1.22 -1.06
N HIS A 81 -3.99 2.04 -0.63
CA HIS A 81 -3.40 3.10 -1.44
C HIS A 81 -2.06 2.64 -2.01
N SER A 82 -1.84 2.90 -3.29
CA SER A 82 -0.56 2.60 -3.98
C SER A 82 -0.16 1.14 -3.74
N LEU A 83 0.99 0.84 -3.12
CA LEU A 83 1.40 -0.50 -2.72
C LEU A 83 0.33 -1.22 -1.87
N GLY A 84 -0.34 -0.49 -0.96
CA GLY A 84 -1.42 -1.06 -0.16
C GLY A 84 -2.57 -1.63 -0.99
N GLY A 85 -2.84 -1.07 -2.17
CA GLY A 85 -3.79 -1.63 -3.14
C GLY A 85 -3.31 -2.97 -3.70
N THR A 86 -2.03 -3.08 -4.04
CA THR A 86 -1.43 -4.35 -4.48
C THR A 86 -1.49 -5.41 -3.38
N ILE A 87 -1.17 -5.03 -2.14
CA ILE A 87 -1.28 -5.92 -0.97
C ILE A 87 -2.73 -6.39 -0.79
N ALA A 88 -3.70 -5.49 -0.93
CA ALA A 88 -5.12 -5.82 -0.81
C ALA A 88 -5.60 -6.82 -1.90
N LEU A 89 -5.11 -6.68 -3.14
CA LEU A 89 -5.39 -7.62 -4.23
C LEU A 89 -4.81 -9.02 -3.91
N TRP A 90 -3.56 -9.10 -3.45
CA TRP A 90 -2.96 -10.37 -3.02
C TRP A 90 -3.71 -11.00 -1.85
N ALA A 91 -4.08 -10.22 -0.83
CA ALA A 91 -4.85 -10.72 0.31
C ALA A 91 -6.24 -11.23 -0.11
N ALA A 92 -6.89 -10.59 -1.07
CA ALA A 92 -8.16 -11.06 -1.63
C ALA A 92 -8.04 -12.41 -2.34
N ALA A 93 -6.92 -12.67 -3.00
CA ALA A 93 -6.65 -13.98 -3.61
C ALA A 93 -6.33 -15.06 -2.55
N LEU A 94 -5.62 -14.69 -1.47
CA LEU A 94 -5.27 -15.60 -0.38
C LEU A 94 -6.47 -15.95 0.51
N MET A 95 -7.45 -15.04 0.64
CA MET A 95 -8.64 -15.23 1.49
C MET A 95 -9.94 -14.91 0.75
N PRO A 96 -10.28 -15.64 -0.30
CA PRO A 96 -11.42 -15.30 -1.14
C PRO A 96 -12.76 -15.31 -0.40
N ASP A 97 -12.91 -16.13 0.64
CA ASP A 97 -14.15 -16.27 1.39
C ASP A 97 -14.33 -15.19 2.49
N ARG A 98 -13.26 -14.47 2.83
CA ARG A 98 -13.30 -13.42 3.86
C ARG A 98 -13.30 -12.00 3.27
N VAL A 99 -12.85 -11.85 2.04
CA VAL A 99 -12.78 -10.54 1.38
C VAL A 99 -14.04 -10.31 0.57
N GLN A 100 -14.86 -9.33 0.98
CA GLN A 100 -16.08 -8.93 0.29
C GLN A 100 -15.79 -8.19 -1.02
N GLY A 101 -14.70 -7.42 -1.06
CA GLY A 101 -14.26 -6.66 -2.21
C GLY A 101 -12.99 -5.88 -1.91
N VAL A 102 -12.41 -5.29 -2.95
CA VAL A 102 -11.18 -4.50 -2.88
C VAL A 102 -11.41 -3.13 -3.48
N ILE A 103 -10.90 -2.09 -2.83
CA ILE A 103 -10.83 -0.73 -3.35
C ILE A 103 -9.37 -0.31 -3.42
N CYS A 104 -8.86 -0.17 -4.62
CA CYS A 104 -7.51 0.29 -4.92
C CYS A 104 -7.50 1.81 -5.12
N ILE A 105 -6.75 2.56 -4.33
CA ILE A 105 -6.63 4.01 -4.46
C ILE A 105 -5.26 4.32 -5.05
N ASN A 106 -5.22 4.96 -6.23
CA ASN A 106 -3.97 5.29 -6.93
C ASN A 106 -3.02 4.08 -7.05
N ALA A 107 -3.55 2.90 -7.33
CA ALA A 107 -2.83 1.65 -7.45
C ALA A 107 -3.10 1.02 -8.82
N GLY A 108 -2.10 0.94 -9.67
CA GLY A 108 -2.17 0.43 -11.04
C GLY A 108 -1.21 -0.74 -11.31
N GLY A 109 -0.63 -1.32 -10.26
CA GLY A 109 0.26 -2.47 -10.37
C GLY A 109 1.68 -2.18 -10.81
N GLY A 110 2.00 -0.97 -11.25
CA GLY A 110 3.35 -0.57 -11.63
C GLY A 110 3.43 0.19 -12.95
N ILE A 111 4.65 0.46 -13.37
CA ILE A 111 4.98 1.10 -14.64
C ILE A 111 5.36 0.01 -15.63
N TYR A 112 4.56 -0.18 -16.68
CA TYR A 112 4.76 -1.28 -17.64
C TYR A 112 5.79 -0.98 -18.73
N LEU A 113 6.39 0.22 -18.77
CA LEU A 113 7.47 0.58 -19.69
C LEU A 113 8.82 0.32 -19.03
N LYS A 114 9.61 -0.59 -19.57
CA LYS A 114 10.86 -1.10 -18.97
C LYS A 114 11.84 0.01 -18.59
N GLU A 115 12.12 0.95 -19.51
CA GLU A 115 13.08 2.04 -19.26
C GLU A 115 12.60 2.99 -18.15
N ALA A 116 11.31 3.35 -18.15
CA ALA A 116 10.73 4.21 -17.12
C ALA A 116 10.71 3.49 -15.76
N PHE A 117 10.49 2.20 -15.76
CA PHE A 117 10.50 1.35 -14.58
C PHE A 117 11.90 1.23 -13.94
N GLU A 118 12.93 0.98 -14.74
CA GLU A 118 14.31 0.90 -14.26
C GLU A 118 14.80 2.26 -13.71
N GLN A 119 14.42 3.36 -14.38
CA GLN A 119 14.70 4.72 -13.89
C GLN A 119 14.03 4.98 -12.53
N PHE A 120 12.76 4.61 -12.39
CA PHE A 120 12.01 4.74 -11.13
C PHE A 120 12.68 3.97 -9.99
N ARG A 121 13.03 2.69 -10.22
CA ARG A 121 13.73 1.85 -9.22
C ARG A 121 15.06 2.45 -8.80
N SER A 122 15.89 2.82 -9.76
CA SER A 122 17.23 3.36 -9.49
C SER A 122 17.17 4.70 -8.75
N ALA A 123 16.28 5.60 -9.17
CA ALA A 123 16.05 6.88 -8.49
C ALA A 123 15.51 6.68 -7.08
N GLY A 124 14.52 5.81 -6.90
CA GLY A 124 13.94 5.48 -5.61
C GLY A 124 14.95 4.88 -4.65
N GLN A 125 15.78 3.93 -5.11
CA GLN A 125 16.81 3.32 -4.29
C GLN A 125 17.84 4.34 -3.80
N ARG A 126 18.34 5.22 -4.68
CA ARG A 126 19.27 6.29 -4.30
C ARG A 126 18.63 7.25 -3.29
N PHE A 127 17.37 7.59 -3.51
CA PHE A 127 16.64 8.48 -2.61
C PHE A 127 16.44 7.86 -1.23
N LEU A 128 16.13 6.56 -1.16
CA LEU A 128 16.00 5.83 0.10
C LEU A 128 17.31 5.64 0.86
N GLN A 129 18.44 5.59 0.17
CA GLN A 129 19.78 5.49 0.80
C GLN A 129 20.23 6.80 1.46
N VAL A 130 19.77 7.95 0.95
CA VAL A 130 20.16 9.29 1.44
C VAL A 130 18.99 9.95 2.15
N ARG A 131 18.68 9.49 3.39
CA ARG A 131 17.56 10.01 4.19
C ARG A 131 17.98 10.29 5.64
N PRO A 132 18.85 11.27 5.86
CA PRO A 132 19.26 11.60 7.23
C PRO A 132 18.08 12.12 8.03
N ARG A 133 18.00 11.73 9.31
CA ARG A 133 16.90 12.14 10.21
C ARG A 133 16.72 13.66 10.31
N TRP A 134 17.79 14.45 10.16
CA TRP A 134 17.71 15.90 10.16
C TRP A 134 16.94 16.49 8.96
N LEU A 135 16.73 15.71 7.91
CA LEU A 135 15.98 16.15 6.72
C LEU A 135 14.58 16.65 7.09
N SER A 136 13.90 15.99 8.05
CA SER A 136 12.59 16.43 8.54
C SER A 136 12.60 17.79 9.26
N GLN A 137 13.77 18.32 9.61
CA GLN A 137 13.91 19.60 10.30
C GLN A 137 14.16 20.78 9.35
N LEU A 138 14.45 20.49 8.07
CA LEU A 138 14.69 21.54 7.10
C LEU A 138 13.41 22.35 6.83
N PRO A 139 13.52 23.69 6.74
CA PRO A 139 12.39 24.52 6.36
C PRO A 139 11.96 24.21 4.94
N LEU A 140 10.65 24.19 4.70
CA LEU A 140 10.02 23.99 3.38
C LEU A 140 10.31 22.64 2.70
N ILE A 141 11.01 21.71 3.35
CA ILE A 141 11.26 20.37 2.81
C ILE A 141 9.95 19.62 2.52
N ASP A 142 8.96 19.82 3.38
CA ASP A 142 7.61 19.29 3.27
C ASP A 142 6.95 19.65 1.93
N LEU A 143 7.10 20.89 1.49
CA LEU A 143 6.54 21.37 0.21
C LEU A 143 7.28 20.74 -0.99
N LEU A 144 8.61 20.68 -0.93
CA LEU A 144 9.41 20.08 -2.00
C LEU A 144 9.15 18.57 -2.11
N PHE A 145 9.07 17.89 -0.97
CA PHE A 145 8.90 16.43 -0.90
C PHE A 145 7.55 15.99 -1.45
N THR A 146 6.50 16.78 -1.25
CA THR A 146 5.15 16.42 -1.69
C THR A 146 4.83 16.89 -3.10
N ARG A 147 5.50 17.93 -3.61
CA ARG A 147 5.17 18.60 -4.87
C ARG A 147 5.05 17.65 -6.08
N ALA A 148 5.87 16.62 -6.15
CA ALA A 148 5.85 15.67 -7.26
C ALA A 148 4.68 14.67 -7.19
N SER A 149 4.09 14.51 -6.00
CA SER A 149 3.07 13.49 -5.73
C SER A 149 1.65 14.05 -5.63
N VAL A 150 1.47 15.37 -5.66
CA VAL A 150 0.16 16.00 -5.47
C VAL A 150 -0.21 16.95 -6.59
N ALA A 151 -1.49 17.04 -6.91
CA ALA A 151 -2.05 18.06 -7.78
C ALA A 151 -2.34 19.36 -7.01
N ARG A 152 -2.73 19.23 -5.75
CA ARG A 152 -3.05 20.34 -4.84
C ARG A 152 -2.10 20.37 -3.64
N PRO A 153 -1.73 21.55 -3.13
CA PRO A 153 -0.94 21.64 -1.91
C PRO A 153 -1.65 20.95 -0.74
N LEU A 154 -0.92 20.11 -0.01
CA LEU A 154 -1.42 19.50 1.21
C LEU A 154 -1.39 20.50 2.36
N ASP A 155 -2.24 20.24 3.37
CA ASP A 155 -2.04 20.82 4.70
C ASP A 155 -0.62 20.51 5.18
N ARG A 156 0.05 21.52 5.77
CA ARG A 156 1.45 21.41 6.18
C ARG A 156 1.70 20.32 7.22
N TYR A 157 0.71 20.01 8.05
CA TYR A 157 0.81 18.91 9.00
C TYR A 157 1.04 17.60 8.26
N TRP A 158 0.20 17.28 7.24
CA TRP A 158 0.31 16.04 6.46
C TRP A 158 1.55 16.00 5.58
N ALA A 159 1.91 17.14 4.98
CA ALA A 159 3.14 17.25 4.19
C ALA A 159 4.38 16.95 5.04
N ARG A 160 4.43 17.50 6.27
CA ARG A 160 5.52 17.27 7.21
C ARG A 160 5.53 15.84 7.74
N GLN A 161 4.36 15.27 8.05
CA GLN A 161 4.25 13.89 8.51
C GLN A 161 4.85 12.92 7.49
N ARG A 162 4.59 13.12 6.20
CA ARG A 162 5.20 12.30 5.14
C ARG A 162 6.73 12.33 5.14
N VAL A 163 7.33 13.48 5.40
CA VAL A 163 8.81 13.57 5.52
C VAL A 163 9.29 12.82 6.75
N ILE A 164 8.57 12.93 7.87
CA ILE A 164 8.89 12.21 9.10
C ILE A 164 8.82 10.70 8.84
N ASP A 165 7.71 10.21 8.32
CA ASP A 165 7.49 8.78 8.01
C ASP A 165 8.61 8.25 7.08
N PHE A 166 8.99 9.04 6.07
CA PHE A 166 10.07 8.69 5.16
C PHE A 166 11.41 8.53 5.87
N VAL A 167 11.78 9.41 6.79
CA VAL A 167 13.10 9.37 7.45
C VAL A 167 13.17 8.41 8.63
N VAL A 168 12.02 8.06 9.24
CA VAL A 168 11.97 7.14 10.38
C VAL A 168 11.69 5.68 9.99
N ALA A 169 11.20 5.42 8.79
CA ALA A 169 10.97 4.06 8.32
C ALA A 169 12.22 3.19 8.45
N ASP A 170 12.06 1.92 8.75
CA ASP A 170 13.18 1.00 8.78
C ASP A 170 13.94 0.99 7.44
N PRO A 171 15.27 1.10 7.42
CA PRO A 171 16.06 1.17 6.18
C PRO A 171 15.90 -0.06 5.29
N GLU A 172 15.92 -1.24 5.86
CA GLU A 172 15.79 -2.49 5.14
C GLU A 172 14.39 -2.65 4.57
N ALA A 173 13.37 -2.39 5.39
CA ALA A 173 11.98 -2.43 4.96
C ALA A 173 11.70 -1.43 3.82
N ALA A 174 12.18 -0.20 3.93
CA ALA A 174 11.93 0.82 2.92
C ALA A 174 12.58 0.48 1.56
N VAL A 175 13.82 -0.02 1.56
CA VAL A 175 14.52 -0.44 0.34
C VAL A 175 13.95 -1.75 -0.18
N GLY A 176 13.75 -2.75 0.69
CA GLY A 176 13.17 -4.04 0.34
C GLY A 176 11.79 -3.87 -0.28
N THR A 177 10.90 -3.13 0.37
CA THR A 177 9.56 -2.85 -0.14
C THR A 177 9.59 -2.22 -1.55
N LEU A 178 10.46 -1.23 -1.78
CA LEU A 178 10.59 -0.65 -3.12
C LEU A 178 11.06 -1.69 -4.15
N LEU A 179 12.12 -2.41 -3.84
CA LEU A 179 12.77 -3.33 -4.78
C LEU A 179 11.90 -4.56 -5.07
N ASP A 180 11.26 -5.12 -4.05
CA ASP A 180 10.50 -6.35 -4.16
C ASP A 180 9.10 -6.13 -4.75
N SER A 181 8.47 -4.98 -4.43
CA SER A 181 7.17 -4.63 -5.02
C SER A 181 7.26 -4.17 -6.47
N THR A 182 8.46 -3.84 -6.94
CA THR A 182 8.72 -3.37 -8.29
C THR A 182 9.63 -4.33 -9.05
N THR A 183 9.49 -5.63 -8.91
CA THR A 183 10.11 -6.62 -9.79
C THR A 183 9.28 -6.78 -11.07
N GLU A 184 9.93 -7.13 -12.17
CA GLU A 184 9.23 -7.43 -13.43
C GLU A 184 8.21 -8.57 -13.22
N GLU A 185 8.56 -9.54 -12.38
CA GLU A 185 7.69 -10.66 -12.04
C GLU A 185 6.41 -10.20 -11.32
N GLU A 186 6.54 -9.38 -10.27
CA GLU A 186 5.38 -8.84 -9.53
C GLU A 186 4.46 -8.01 -10.42
N VAL A 187 5.04 -7.11 -11.23
CA VAL A 187 4.27 -6.28 -12.16
C VAL A 187 3.50 -7.11 -13.19
N ASN A 188 4.10 -8.17 -13.73
CA ASN A 188 3.49 -9.04 -14.73
C ASN A 188 2.45 -10.02 -14.12
N ARG A 189 2.57 -10.35 -12.83
CA ARG A 189 1.60 -11.22 -12.13
C ARG A 189 0.28 -10.53 -11.80
N LEU A 190 0.31 -9.22 -11.53
CA LEU A 190 -0.89 -8.49 -11.09
C LEU A 190 -2.06 -8.53 -12.07
N PRO A 191 -1.90 -8.38 -13.40
CA PRO A 191 -3.00 -8.56 -14.35
C PRO A 191 -3.64 -9.94 -14.27
N GLN A 192 -2.84 -11.00 -14.13
CA GLN A 192 -3.35 -12.36 -13.99
C GLN A 192 -4.10 -12.52 -12.67
N LEU A 193 -3.54 -12.01 -11.56
CA LEU A 193 -4.19 -12.03 -10.26
C LEU A 193 -5.56 -11.35 -10.33
N VAL A 194 -5.63 -10.12 -10.86
CA VAL A 194 -6.86 -9.34 -10.98
C VAL A 194 -7.91 -10.07 -11.82
N SER A 195 -7.50 -10.75 -12.91
CA SER A 195 -8.40 -11.51 -13.77
C SER A 195 -9.05 -12.72 -13.07
N GLN A 196 -8.42 -13.24 -12.03
CA GLN A 196 -8.88 -14.42 -11.29
C GLN A 196 -9.74 -14.06 -10.06
N LEU A 197 -9.73 -12.81 -9.62
CA LEU A 197 -10.51 -12.38 -8.46
C LEU A 197 -12.02 -12.44 -8.76
N LYS A 198 -12.74 -13.11 -7.87
CA LYS A 198 -14.22 -13.24 -7.95
C LYS A 198 -14.92 -12.10 -7.22
N GLN A 199 -14.28 -11.53 -6.21
CA GLN A 199 -14.77 -10.39 -5.45
C GLN A 199 -14.79 -9.14 -6.34
N PRO A 200 -15.67 -8.17 -6.09
CA PRO A 200 -15.63 -6.90 -6.79
C PRO A 200 -14.33 -6.14 -6.49
N VAL A 201 -13.71 -5.59 -7.53
CA VAL A 201 -12.52 -4.76 -7.43
C VAL A 201 -12.80 -3.42 -8.07
N TYR A 202 -12.65 -2.35 -7.29
CA TYR A 202 -12.82 -0.97 -7.73
C TYR A 202 -11.49 -0.22 -7.64
N PHE A 203 -11.34 0.77 -8.51
CA PHE A 203 -10.15 1.60 -8.57
C PHE A 203 -10.54 3.07 -8.51
N LEU A 204 -9.94 3.80 -7.57
CA LEU A 204 -10.01 5.26 -7.50
C LEU A 204 -8.68 5.81 -7.98
N ALA A 205 -8.69 6.65 -9.00
CA ALA A 205 -7.49 7.24 -9.59
C ALA A 205 -7.54 8.76 -9.52
N GLY A 206 -6.49 9.39 -9.03
CA GLY A 206 -6.34 10.83 -9.18
C GLY A 206 -6.06 11.18 -10.66
N ALA A 207 -6.87 12.07 -11.25
CA ALA A 207 -6.75 12.41 -12.67
C ALA A 207 -5.40 13.03 -13.03
N ASP A 208 -4.75 13.68 -12.07
CA ASP A 208 -3.44 14.34 -12.22
C ASP A 208 -2.31 13.57 -11.52
N ASP A 209 -2.50 12.28 -11.23
CA ASP A 209 -1.48 11.44 -10.61
C ASP A 209 -0.33 11.21 -11.59
N LYS A 210 0.87 11.71 -11.23
CA LYS A 210 2.11 11.57 -11.99
C LYS A 210 2.98 10.40 -11.53
N VAL A 211 2.63 9.78 -10.40
CA VAL A 211 3.33 8.61 -9.85
C VAL A 211 2.70 7.33 -10.40
N MET A 212 1.37 7.25 -10.33
CA MET A 212 0.58 6.15 -10.88
C MET A 212 -0.47 6.72 -11.83
N GLU A 213 -0.04 7.01 -13.05
CA GLU A 213 -0.90 7.66 -14.05
C GLU A 213 -2.20 6.86 -14.26
N PRO A 214 -3.35 7.53 -14.43
CA PRO A 214 -4.66 6.88 -14.61
C PRO A 214 -4.68 5.79 -15.68
N LYS A 215 -3.86 5.94 -16.74
CA LYS A 215 -3.74 4.93 -17.81
C LYS A 215 -3.27 3.56 -17.28
N TYR A 216 -2.37 3.51 -16.29
CA TYR A 216 -1.92 2.25 -15.68
C TYR A 216 -2.98 1.66 -14.76
N VAL A 217 -3.70 2.51 -14.04
CA VAL A 217 -4.85 2.09 -13.22
C VAL A 217 -5.93 1.47 -14.10
N ARG A 218 -6.31 2.14 -15.21
CA ARG A 218 -7.27 1.59 -16.19
C ARG A 218 -6.77 0.31 -16.84
N HIS A 219 -5.47 0.23 -17.14
CA HIS A 219 -4.88 -0.97 -17.70
C HIS A 219 -5.06 -2.15 -16.73
N LEU A 220 -4.68 -2.01 -15.46
CA LEU A 220 -4.86 -3.08 -14.48
C LEU A 220 -6.34 -3.42 -14.26
N ALA A 221 -7.20 -2.41 -14.15
CA ALA A 221 -8.64 -2.58 -13.97
C ALA A 221 -9.30 -3.37 -15.11
N SER A 222 -8.80 -3.21 -16.35
CA SER A 222 -9.35 -3.86 -17.55
C SER A 222 -9.26 -5.38 -17.52
N PHE A 223 -8.41 -5.95 -16.69
CA PHE A 223 -8.34 -7.40 -16.51
C PHE A 223 -9.44 -7.94 -15.58
N HIS A 224 -10.07 -7.10 -14.79
CA HIS A 224 -11.14 -7.54 -13.90
C HIS A 224 -12.47 -7.69 -14.63
N ARG A 225 -13.26 -8.73 -14.26
CA ARG A 225 -14.55 -9.02 -14.89
C ARG A 225 -15.54 -7.86 -14.84
N LEU A 226 -15.54 -7.03 -13.80
CA LEU A 226 -16.45 -5.86 -13.72
C LEU A 226 -16.21 -4.88 -14.86
N PHE A 227 -14.96 -4.62 -15.22
CA PHE A 227 -14.61 -3.76 -16.34
C PHE A 227 -15.14 -4.33 -17.66
N GLN A 228 -15.01 -5.65 -17.84
CA GLN A 228 -15.41 -6.35 -19.07
C GLN A 228 -16.92 -6.40 -19.27
N TYR A 229 -17.71 -6.42 -18.19
CA TYR A 229 -19.18 -6.52 -18.23
C TYR A 229 -19.89 -5.14 -18.13
N CYS A 230 -19.26 -4.07 -18.60
CA CYS A 230 -19.81 -2.72 -18.67
C CYS A 230 -20.09 -2.02 -17.35
N ALA A 231 -19.62 -2.53 -16.24
CA ALA A 231 -19.55 -1.77 -15.01
C ALA A 231 -18.19 -1.06 -14.96
N ASP A 232 -18.16 0.27 -15.13
CA ASP A 232 -16.92 1.03 -14.99
C ASP A 232 -16.46 0.95 -13.53
N ASN A 233 -15.48 0.08 -13.27
CA ASN A 233 -14.91 -0.11 -11.94
C ASN A 233 -13.75 0.85 -11.66
N VAL A 234 -13.56 1.86 -12.52
CA VAL A 234 -12.56 2.91 -12.35
C VAL A 234 -13.23 4.27 -12.19
N ILE A 235 -12.94 4.93 -11.09
CA ILE A 235 -13.46 6.27 -10.79
C ILE A 235 -12.26 7.22 -10.80
N GLU A 236 -12.25 8.17 -11.72
CA GLU A 236 -11.25 9.24 -11.74
C GLU A 236 -11.69 10.44 -10.91
N ILE A 237 -10.82 10.88 -10.01
CA ILE A 237 -11.05 12.03 -9.14
C ILE A 237 -10.35 13.24 -9.77
N PRO A 238 -11.09 14.25 -10.24
CA PRO A 238 -10.50 15.42 -10.88
C PRO A 238 -9.66 16.26 -9.93
N ASP A 239 -8.67 16.99 -10.45
CA ASP A 239 -7.76 17.84 -9.68
C ASP A 239 -7.12 17.11 -8.48
N CYS A 240 -6.71 15.88 -8.66
CA CYS A 240 -6.22 14.99 -7.63
C CYS A 240 -4.98 14.24 -8.11
N GLY A 241 -3.92 14.28 -7.31
CA GLY A 241 -2.67 13.57 -7.56
C GLY A 241 -2.63 12.20 -6.88
N HIS A 242 -1.39 11.77 -6.53
CA HIS A 242 -1.15 10.44 -5.96
C HIS A 242 -1.69 10.25 -4.53
N LEU A 243 -1.89 11.33 -3.78
CA LEU A 243 -2.30 11.27 -2.39
C LEU A 243 -3.79 11.55 -2.21
N ALA A 244 -4.63 10.90 -3.00
CA ALA A 244 -6.06 11.17 -3.08
C ALA A 244 -6.74 11.24 -1.71
N MET A 245 -6.39 10.38 -0.76
CA MET A 245 -6.95 10.38 0.59
C MET A 245 -6.56 11.61 1.43
N LEU A 246 -5.55 12.38 1.03
CA LEU A 246 -5.12 13.64 1.66
C LEU A 246 -5.54 14.87 0.86
N GLU A 247 -5.55 14.77 -0.47
CA GLU A 247 -5.91 15.87 -1.37
C GLU A 247 -7.43 16.07 -1.45
N GLN A 248 -8.17 14.97 -1.53
CA GLN A 248 -9.64 14.95 -1.73
C GLN A 248 -10.32 13.95 -0.77
N PRO A 249 -10.11 14.07 0.56
CA PRO A 249 -10.55 13.04 1.52
C PRO A 249 -12.06 12.84 1.54
N ASP A 250 -12.87 13.86 1.27
CA ASP A 250 -14.31 13.76 1.29
C ASP A 250 -14.83 13.05 0.03
N ALA A 251 -14.27 13.33 -1.14
CA ALA A 251 -14.60 12.62 -2.38
C ALA A 251 -14.23 11.14 -2.27
N VAL A 252 -13.01 10.83 -1.81
CA VAL A 252 -12.57 9.45 -1.61
C VAL A 252 -13.48 8.71 -0.62
N ALA A 253 -13.81 9.31 0.52
CA ALA A 253 -14.71 8.71 1.51
C ALA A 253 -16.14 8.50 0.95
N GLY A 254 -16.63 9.44 0.15
CA GLY A 254 -17.92 9.32 -0.53
C GLY A 254 -17.98 8.12 -1.49
N HIS A 255 -16.96 7.97 -2.34
CA HIS A 255 -16.86 6.83 -3.25
C HIS A 255 -16.72 5.50 -2.51
N ILE A 256 -15.89 5.44 -1.46
CA ILE A 256 -15.76 4.22 -0.64
C ILE A 256 -17.14 3.82 -0.06
N ARG A 257 -17.89 4.77 0.53
CA ARG A 257 -19.22 4.48 1.07
C ARG A 257 -20.19 3.99 0.00
N ALA A 258 -20.23 4.64 -1.14
CA ALA A 258 -21.09 4.24 -2.25
C ALA A 258 -20.79 2.81 -2.69
N ILE A 259 -19.52 2.46 -2.86
CA ILE A 259 -19.09 1.13 -3.26
C ILE A 259 -19.45 0.09 -2.19
N VAL A 260 -19.09 0.35 -0.93
CA VAL A 260 -19.30 -0.61 0.18
C VAL A 260 -20.79 -0.84 0.44
N ASN A 261 -21.64 0.18 0.27
CA ASN A 261 -23.08 0.08 0.44
C ASN A 261 -23.84 -0.39 -0.82
N GLY A 262 -23.15 -0.64 -1.92
CA GLY A 262 -23.75 -1.11 -3.17
C GLY A 262 -24.60 -0.05 -3.89
N GLN A 263 -24.22 1.22 -3.79
CA GLN A 263 -24.91 2.37 -4.40
C GLN A 263 -24.22 2.82 -5.69
#